data_79625190e098eb6d9c57d23d0d6fb402
#
_entry.id   79625190e098eb6d9c57d23d0d6fb402
#
_cell.length_a   1.000
_cell.length_b   1.000
_cell.length_c   1.000
_cell.angle_alpha   90.00
_cell.angle_beta   90.00
_cell.angle_gamma   90.00
#
_symmetry.space_group_name_H-M   'P 1'
#
loop_
_entity.id
_entity.type
_entity.pdbx_description
1 polymer ?
#
loop_
_entity_poly.entity_id
_entity_poly.type
_entity_poly.pdbx_seq_one_letter_code
_entity_poly.pdbx_strand_id
1 'polypeptide(L)'
;MPVRQLFRSGFAFQIPVYQRAYSWGKDQWRVFLEDLVEGQSIGNTYSFGNLLLEDVQTGRLYDIIDGQQRITTMIIFMRAMVNVIKANKYRFRSLSSVNDLERDFIKDRGVVRLTPAPMDAPCFDALIVHNKSVYTATSPSQQNIIDAKDFFTSELMKMQRTTLENIMNYALDAKVNLMVMTGKPEAALMFELQNNRGKRLTTLERLKSFFMYQMYVYSPQADVSSNIASLAGYFSSIYSNLNDLVLIDEDDLLRYHCYAYLGIAFGYRNMDDIVKEFRGAKNKVQWVMDFTYELNQSFINVKALKNIKNVNWDKLVKYHVPPFAYAFIIKGLKYNMNEPAKMADLFELLEKVAFRVKLIGSRADFESRMSDPIRSFQGDVGKLTADIRAKLNDPGSVLYWSDNIFKQRLEGDLYGHGLLHDILWEYEASLLKPKGYTVKQIQIADESIEHISPQTPLDKQGNPLTCYDIDITINKYSNLFIEKYLNCIGNLLLISKSQNSSVGNEPFVDKLASYNSCKLLLQQMEIGAFVSQQPTEWKAVQIEKRRDQIVNFCLGRWKI
;
A
#
# COMPACT_ATOMS: atom_id res chain seq x y z
N MET A 1 -11.94 38.99 -9.93
CA MET A 1 -11.08 39.73 -10.90
C MET A 1 -10.63 38.78 -12.01
N PRO A 2 -10.22 39.24 -13.21
CA PRO A 2 -9.64 38.39 -14.23
C PRO A 2 -8.24 37.89 -13.85
N VAL A 3 -7.87 36.66 -14.28
CA VAL A 3 -6.54 36.07 -14.05
C VAL A 3 -5.43 36.98 -14.60
N ARG A 4 -5.61 37.60 -15.79
CA ARG A 4 -4.63 38.53 -16.32
C ARG A 4 -4.33 39.71 -15.39
N GLN A 5 -5.35 40.20 -14.66
CA GLN A 5 -5.17 41.30 -13.72
C GLN A 5 -4.41 40.84 -12.48
N LEU A 6 -4.68 39.64 -11.99
CA LEU A 6 -3.95 39.06 -10.86
C LEU A 6 -2.44 39.03 -11.13
N PHE A 7 -2.02 38.52 -12.30
CA PHE A 7 -0.61 38.39 -12.63
C PHE A 7 0.06 39.71 -13.04
N ARG A 8 -0.68 40.64 -13.68
CA ARG A 8 -0.17 41.98 -14.02
C ARG A 8 0.01 42.92 -12.82
N SER A 9 -0.59 42.59 -11.69
CA SER A 9 -0.42 43.37 -10.44
C SER A 9 1.01 43.36 -9.90
N GLY A 10 1.90 42.54 -10.49
CA GLY A 10 3.29 42.47 -10.07
C GLY A 10 3.51 41.54 -8.84
N PHE A 11 2.46 40.85 -8.38
CA PHE A 11 2.53 39.94 -7.27
C PHE A 11 3.44 38.75 -7.58
N ALA A 12 4.19 38.31 -6.58
CA ALA A 12 4.84 37.02 -6.54
C ALA A 12 4.07 36.10 -5.59
N PHE A 13 3.98 34.84 -5.94
CA PHE A 13 3.32 33.81 -5.16
C PHE A 13 4.35 32.79 -4.69
N GLN A 14 4.12 32.24 -3.51
CA GLN A 14 4.87 31.06 -3.06
C GLN A 14 3.94 30.02 -2.47
N ILE A 15 4.32 28.78 -2.63
CA ILE A 15 3.64 27.65 -2.01
C ILE A 15 4.31 27.38 -0.69
N PRO A 16 3.62 27.58 0.46
CA PRO A 16 4.21 27.36 1.77
C PRO A 16 4.70 25.94 1.97
N VAL A 17 5.70 25.73 2.84
CA VAL A 17 6.31 24.42 3.10
C VAL A 17 5.34 23.38 3.64
N TYR A 18 4.24 23.82 4.25
CA TYR A 18 3.19 22.92 4.75
C TYR A 18 2.21 22.46 3.67
N GLN A 19 2.21 23.07 2.50
CA GLN A 19 1.39 22.65 1.38
C GLN A 19 1.98 21.42 0.69
N ARG A 20 1.13 20.66 0.01
CA ARG A 20 1.58 19.50 -0.77
C ARG A 20 2.32 19.94 -2.04
N ALA A 21 3.19 19.08 -2.51
CA ALA A 21 3.83 19.21 -3.81
C ALA A 21 2.80 19.12 -4.97
N TYR A 22 3.23 19.38 -6.20
CA TYR A 22 2.34 19.32 -7.36
C TYR A 22 1.80 17.91 -7.58
N SER A 23 0.48 17.75 -7.56
CA SER A 23 -0.18 16.44 -7.54
C SER A 23 -1.24 16.21 -8.61
N TRP A 24 -1.50 17.21 -9.47
CA TRP A 24 -2.38 17.02 -10.61
C TRP A 24 -1.72 16.11 -11.65
N GLY A 25 -2.51 15.22 -12.24
CA GLY A 25 -2.11 14.29 -13.28
C GLY A 25 -2.90 14.51 -14.57
N LYS A 26 -2.77 13.56 -15.49
CA LYS A 26 -3.31 13.64 -16.86
C LYS A 26 -4.81 13.95 -16.92
N ASP A 27 -5.61 13.39 -16.00
CA ASP A 27 -7.06 13.62 -16.00
C ASP A 27 -7.41 15.07 -15.65
N GLN A 28 -6.73 15.66 -14.65
CA GLN A 28 -6.94 17.05 -14.28
C GLN A 28 -6.46 18.01 -15.36
N TRP A 29 -5.33 17.73 -16.02
CA TRP A 29 -4.82 18.56 -17.13
C TRP A 29 -5.76 18.50 -18.34
N ARG A 30 -6.32 17.31 -18.62
CA ARG A 30 -7.29 17.13 -19.68
C ARG A 30 -8.54 17.96 -19.42
N VAL A 31 -9.15 17.83 -18.24
CA VAL A 31 -10.33 18.62 -17.84
C VAL A 31 -10.03 20.11 -17.92
N PHE A 32 -8.88 20.56 -17.40
CA PHE A 32 -8.46 21.96 -17.49
C PHE A 32 -8.40 22.47 -18.94
N LEU A 33 -7.83 21.70 -19.85
CA LEU A 33 -7.73 22.08 -21.27
C LEU A 33 -9.07 22.01 -22.00
N GLU A 34 -9.87 20.98 -21.75
CA GLU A 34 -11.22 20.81 -22.29
C GLU A 34 -12.14 21.96 -21.87
N ASP A 35 -12.13 22.34 -20.59
CA ASP A 35 -12.88 23.50 -20.10
C ASP A 35 -12.52 24.80 -20.85
N LEU A 36 -11.23 25.00 -21.18
CA LEU A 36 -10.79 26.15 -21.95
C LEU A 36 -11.20 26.07 -23.42
N VAL A 37 -11.14 24.87 -24.02
CA VAL A 37 -11.52 24.66 -25.43
C VAL A 37 -13.03 24.77 -25.63
N GLU A 38 -13.81 24.14 -24.76
CA GLU A 38 -15.27 24.15 -24.86
C GLU A 38 -15.85 25.51 -24.47
N GLY A 39 -15.38 26.06 -23.34
CA GLY A 39 -15.89 27.30 -22.79
C GLY A 39 -15.71 28.52 -23.73
N GLN A 40 -14.55 28.58 -24.42
CA GLN A 40 -14.31 29.64 -25.40
C GLN A 40 -15.27 29.57 -26.61
N SER A 41 -15.74 28.38 -26.99
CA SER A 41 -16.66 28.19 -28.10
C SER A 41 -18.09 28.57 -27.76
N ILE A 42 -18.48 28.45 -26.49
CA ILE A 42 -19.85 28.73 -25.99
C ILE A 42 -19.99 30.21 -25.58
N GLY A 43 -18.88 30.93 -25.39
CA GLY A 43 -18.89 32.35 -24.98
C GLY A 43 -19.21 32.58 -23.51
N ASN A 44 -19.14 31.56 -22.67
CA ASN A 44 -19.30 31.66 -21.22
C ASN A 44 -18.04 32.22 -20.54
N THR A 45 -18.15 32.72 -19.33
CA THR A 45 -17.00 33.16 -18.53
C THR A 45 -16.42 31.96 -17.80
N TYR A 46 -15.13 31.66 -17.99
CA TYR A 46 -14.45 30.61 -17.23
C TYR A 46 -14.25 31.02 -15.77
N SER A 47 -14.68 30.17 -14.84
CA SER A 47 -14.44 30.38 -13.42
C SER A 47 -13.14 29.65 -13.03
N PHE A 48 -12.11 30.44 -12.71
CA PHE A 48 -10.85 29.88 -12.17
C PHE A 48 -10.99 29.37 -10.72
N GLY A 49 -12.12 29.69 -10.09
CA GLY A 49 -12.47 29.32 -8.72
C GLY A 49 -11.96 30.31 -7.67
N ASN A 50 -11.94 29.84 -6.41
CA ASN A 50 -11.47 30.66 -5.29
C ASN A 50 -9.95 30.51 -5.15
N LEU A 51 -9.28 31.61 -4.83
CA LEU A 51 -7.88 31.66 -4.47
C LEU A 51 -7.74 32.29 -3.09
N LEU A 52 -7.23 31.55 -2.13
CA LEU A 52 -6.99 32.03 -0.78
C LEU A 52 -5.50 32.31 -0.63
N LEU A 53 -5.17 33.55 -0.31
CA LEU A 53 -3.80 34.03 -0.16
C LEU A 53 -3.58 34.58 1.26
N GLU A 54 -2.35 34.45 1.75
CA GLU A 54 -1.84 35.18 2.91
C GLU A 54 -0.83 36.23 2.44
N ASP A 55 -1.00 37.46 2.92
CA ASP A 55 -0.05 38.53 2.61
C ASP A 55 1.20 38.41 3.48
N VAL A 56 2.30 37.97 2.89
CA VAL A 56 3.60 37.77 3.58
C VAL A 56 4.44 39.03 3.57
N GLN A 57 4.40 39.79 2.48
CA GLN A 57 5.16 41.02 2.28
C GLN A 57 4.29 42.08 1.60
N THR A 58 3.57 42.79 2.38
CA THR A 58 2.55 43.79 2.04
C THR A 58 2.45 44.15 0.56
N GLY A 59 1.51 43.51 -0.15
CA GLY A 59 1.22 43.77 -1.55
C GLY A 59 2.29 43.31 -2.57
N ARG A 60 3.26 42.51 -2.16
CA ARG A 60 4.36 42.03 -3.06
C ARG A 60 4.47 40.51 -3.14
N LEU A 61 4.41 39.82 -1.99
CA LEU A 61 4.58 38.39 -1.90
C LEU A 61 3.43 37.77 -1.11
N TYR A 62 2.80 36.76 -1.69
CA TYR A 62 1.67 36.05 -1.11
C TYR A 62 1.94 34.56 -1.00
N ASP A 63 1.63 33.99 0.17
CA ASP A 63 1.51 32.55 0.35
C ASP A 63 0.19 32.07 -0.25
N ILE A 64 0.22 31.04 -1.09
CA ILE A 64 -1.00 30.42 -1.62
C ILE A 64 -1.50 29.41 -0.59
N ILE A 65 -2.61 29.71 0.05
CA ILE A 65 -3.26 28.83 1.04
C ILE A 65 -4.21 27.84 0.36
N ASP A 66 -5.00 28.29 -0.63
CA ASP A 66 -5.79 27.42 -1.50
C ASP A 66 -5.70 27.87 -2.95
N GLY A 67 -5.75 26.91 -3.88
CA GLY A 67 -5.64 27.13 -5.31
C GLY A 67 -4.23 26.87 -5.88
N GLN A 68 -3.30 26.37 -5.09
CA GLN A 68 -1.91 26.12 -5.52
C GLN A 68 -1.81 25.24 -6.78
N GLN A 69 -2.56 24.13 -6.86
CA GLN A 69 -2.52 23.24 -8.02
C GLN A 69 -2.99 23.97 -9.30
N ARG A 70 -4.03 24.77 -9.18
CA ARG A 70 -4.57 25.58 -10.30
C ARG A 70 -3.58 26.64 -10.79
N ILE A 71 -2.99 27.40 -9.86
CA ILE A 71 -1.97 28.40 -10.21
C ILE A 71 -0.76 27.74 -10.85
N THR A 72 -0.24 26.65 -10.27
CA THR A 72 0.88 25.90 -10.83
C THR A 72 0.57 25.41 -12.24
N THR A 73 -0.59 24.79 -12.45
CA THR A 73 -1.03 24.31 -13.77
C THR A 73 -1.19 25.45 -14.78
N MET A 74 -1.76 26.59 -14.38
CA MET A 74 -1.89 27.78 -15.23
C MET A 74 -0.51 28.27 -15.70
N ILE A 75 0.49 28.31 -14.82
CA ILE A 75 1.82 28.78 -15.17
C ILE A 75 2.54 27.77 -16.10
N ILE A 76 2.38 26.45 -15.85
CA ILE A 76 2.91 25.40 -16.74
C ILE A 76 2.23 25.52 -18.13
N PHE A 77 0.91 25.68 -18.18
CA PHE A 77 0.15 25.88 -19.41
C PHE A 77 0.63 27.14 -20.17
N MET A 78 0.84 28.27 -19.49
CA MET A 78 1.35 29.48 -20.11
C MET A 78 2.79 29.33 -20.63
N ARG A 79 3.65 28.57 -19.94
CA ARG A 79 4.98 28.20 -20.47
C ARG A 79 4.86 27.37 -21.75
N ALA A 80 3.99 26.37 -21.78
CA ALA A 80 3.75 25.58 -22.98
C ALA A 80 3.20 26.45 -24.15
N MET A 81 2.26 27.35 -23.86
CA MET A 81 1.70 28.30 -24.83
C MET A 81 2.81 29.20 -25.43
N VAL A 82 3.67 29.77 -24.58
CA VAL A 82 4.83 30.57 -25.03
C VAL A 82 5.75 29.76 -25.95
N ASN A 83 6.02 28.51 -25.60
CA ASN A 83 6.89 27.64 -26.40
C ASN A 83 6.27 27.37 -27.78
N VAL A 84 4.98 27.08 -27.84
CA VAL A 84 4.27 26.81 -29.10
C VAL A 84 4.20 28.06 -29.98
N ILE A 85 3.92 29.24 -29.41
CA ILE A 85 3.92 30.51 -30.15
C ILE A 85 5.30 30.79 -30.73
N LYS A 86 6.38 30.64 -29.95
CA LYS A 86 7.75 30.86 -30.40
C LYS A 86 8.19 29.88 -31.47
N ALA A 87 7.89 28.58 -31.29
CA ALA A 87 8.26 27.51 -32.24
C ALA A 87 7.63 27.74 -33.61
N ASN A 88 6.35 28.15 -33.66
CA ASN A 88 5.62 28.39 -34.91
C ASN A 88 5.70 29.82 -35.41
N LYS A 89 6.42 30.71 -34.71
CA LYS A 89 6.55 32.14 -35.04
C LYS A 89 5.18 32.84 -35.17
N TYR A 90 4.17 32.44 -34.37
CA TYR A 90 2.85 33.04 -34.42
C TYR A 90 2.85 34.47 -33.86
N ARG A 91 2.01 35.30 -34.47
CA ARG A 91 1.72 36.66 -33.95
C ARG A 91 0.22 36.71 -33.63
N PHE A 92 -0.09 36.95 -32.35
CA PHE A 92 -1.46 37.08 -31.88
C PHE A 92 -1.87 38.56 -31.87
N ARG A 93 -3.11 38.86 -32.27
CA ARG A 93 -3.61 40.22 -32.29
C ARG A 93 -3.80 40.78 -30.88
N SER A 94 -4.09 39.91 -29.93
CA SER A 94 -4.35 40.22 -28.53
C SER A 94 -3.11 40.46 -27.69
N LEU A 95 -1.89 40.18 -28.24
CA LEU A 95 -0.61 40.38 -27.56
C LEU A 95 0.27 41.36 -28.28
N SER A 96 0.86 42.32 -27.57
CA SER A 96 1.91 43.20 -28.11
C SER A 96 3.19 42.39 -28.38
N SER A 97 3.51 41.43 -27.48
CA SER A 97 4.63 40.50 -27.61
C SER A 97 4.37 39.21 -26.83
N VAL A 98 4.89 38.08 -27.33
CA VAL A 98 4.90 36.82 -26.57
C VAL A 98 5.70 36.95 -25.26
N ASN A 99 6.62 37.85 -25.19
CA ASN A 99 7.41 38.14 -23.98
C ASN A 99 6.54 38.75 -22.88
N ASP A 100 5.36 39.34 -23.20
CA ASP A 100 4.41 39.82 -22.19
C ASP A 100 3.84 38.66 -21.36
N LEU A 101 3.59 37.50 -21.97
CA LEU A 101 3.17 36.29 -21.23
C LEU A 101 4.28 35.78 -20.30
N GLU A 102 5.52 35.78 -20.77
CA GLU A 102 6.65 35.35 -19.91
C GLU A 102 6.81 36.31 -18.74
N ARG A 103 6.72 37.64 -18.99
CA ARG A 103 6.82 38.66 -17.95
C ARG A 103 5.67 38.52 -16.92
N ASP A 104 4.45 38.37 -17.39
CA ASP A 104 3.29 38.35 -16.52
C ASP A 104 3.21 37.06 -15.71
N PHE A 105 3.47 35.88 -16.32
CA PHE A 105 3.23 34.57 -15.70
C PHE A 105 4.47 33.83 -15.22
N ILE A 106 5.64 34.12 -15.73
CA ILE A 106 6.85 33.33 -15.43
C ILE A 106 7.83 34.15 -14.59
N LYS A 107 8.38 35.23 -15.17
CA LYS A 107 9.45 36.03 -14.54
C LYS A 107 9.47 37.45 -15.08
N ASP A 108 9.51 38.41 -14.16
CA ASP A 108 9.68 39.83 -14.52
C ASP A 108 10.88 40.43 -13.78
N ARG A 109 11.85 40.99 -14.53
CA ARG A 109 13.04 41.68 -13.99
C ARG A 109 13.76 40.92 -12.87
N GLY A 110 13.85 39.61 -13.00
CA GLY A 110 14.49 38.75 -12.00
C GLY A 110 13.51 38.17 -10.96
N VAL A 111 12.31 38.68 -10.81
CA VAL A 111 11.28 38.17 -9.86
C VAL A 111 10.50 37.05 -10.51
N VAL A 112 10.60 35.83 -9.97
CA VAL A 112 9.82 34.68 -10.38
C VAL A 112 8.40 34.80 -9.85
N ARG A 113 7.38 34.53 -10.69
CA ARG A 113 5.96 34.71 -10.32
C ARG A 113 5.45 33.63 -9.36
N LEU A 114 6.02 32.42 -9.40
CA LEU A 114 5.66 31.36 -8.47
C LEU A 114 6.91 30.66 -7.95
N THR A 115 7.09 30.65 -6.64
CA THR A 115 8.00 29.74 -5.94
C THR A 115 7.21 28.52 -5.51
N PRO A 116 7.44 27.34 -6.12
CA PRO A 116 6.70 26.13 -5.76
C PRO A 116 7.16 25.56 -4.41
N ALA A 117 6.51 24.47 -3.98
CA ALA A 117 6.95 23.73 -2.80
C ALA A 117 8.44 23.32 -2.93
N PRO A 118 9.22 23.29 -1.83
CA PRO A 118 10.68 23.07 -1.87
C PRO A 118 11.12 21.84 -2.66
N MET A 119 10.35 20.76 -2.60
CA MET A 119 10.62 19.52 -3.35
C MET A 119 10.52 19.71 -4.87
N ASP A 120 9.63 20.57 -5.33
CA ASP A 120 9.37 20.83 -6.74
C ASP A 120 10.27 21.95 -7.32
N ALA A 121 10.83 22.78 -6.44
CA ALA A 121 11.55 23.99 -6.84
C ALA A 121 12.66 23.76 -7.87
N PRO A 122 13.56 22.77 -7.73
CA PRO A 122 14.63 22.55 -8.73
C PRO A 122 14.11 22.18 -10.12
N CYS A 123 13.05 21.36 -10.17
CA CYS A 123 12.41 20.94 -11.41
C CYS A 123 11.67 22.09 -12.08
N PHE A 124 10.85 22.81 -11.30
CA PHE A 124 10.06 23.94 -11.77
C PHE A 124 10.96 25.08 -12.28
N ASP A 125 12.01 25.42 -11.56
CA ASP A 125 12.98 26.43 -11.98
C ASP A 125 13.64 26.06 -13.31
N ALA A 126 14.13 24.83 -13.43
CA ALA A 126 14.76 24.36 -14.65
C ALA A 126 13.81 24.37 -15.87
N LEU A 127 12.61 23.78 -15.74
CA LEU A 127 11.72 23.53 -16.86
C LEU A 127 10.77 24.70 -17.16
N ILE A 128 10.31 25.41 -16.14
CA ILE A 128 9.28 26.45 -16.30
C ILE A 128 9.90 27.83 -16.32
N VAL A 129 10.81 28.14 -15.38
CA VAL A 129 11.46 29.47 -15.35
C VAL A 129 12.53 29.59 -16.41
N HIS A 130 13.47 28.64 -16.50
CA HIS A 130 14.57 28.65 -17.44
C HIS A 130 14.34 27.90 -18.76
N ASN A 131 13.18 27.26 -18.90
CA ASN A 131 12.74 26.54 -20.10
C ASN A 131 13.76 25.51 -20.63
N LYS A 132 14.47 24.82 -19.74
CA LYS A 132 15.35 23.72 -20.14
C LYS A 132 14.53 22.61 -20.81
N SER A 133 15.14 21.92 -21.75
CA SER A 133 14.49 20.84 -22.49
C SER A 133 14.41 19.53 -21.72
N VAL A 134 15.35 19.29 -20.80
CA VAL A 134 15.46 18.01 -20.07
C VAL A 134 15.68 18.27 -18.58
N TYR A 135 15.02 17.47 -17.75
CA TYR A 135 15.23 17.37 -16.32
C TYR A 135 14.95 15.94 -15.85
N THR A 136 15.75 15.42 -14.93
CA THR A 136 15.54 14.09 -14.34
C THR A 136 14.77 14.24 -13.04
N ALA A 137 13.54 13.72 -12.99
CA ALA A 137 12.71 13.76 -11.80
C ALA A 137 13.31 12.90 -10.68
N THR A 138 13.26 13.44 -9.46
CA THR A 138 13.64 12.73 -8.22
C THR A 138 12.43 12.44 -7.31
N SER A 139 11.24 12.86 -7.74
CA SER A 139 9.98 12.63 -7.04
C SER A 139 8.80 12.51 -8.02
N PRO A 140 7.67 11.89 -7.64
CA PRO A 140 6.47 11.84 -8.47
C PRO A 140 5.92 13.23 -8.80
N SER A 141 6.02 14.18 -7.89
CA SER A 141 5.54 15.56 -8.13
C SER A 141 6.36 16.25 -9.20
N GLN A 142 7.68 16.04 -9.22
CA GLN A 142 8.54 16.54 -10.30
C GLN A 142 8.22 15.87 -11.65
N GLN A 143 7.93 14.56 -11.64
CA GLN A 143 7.48 13.86 -12.84
C GLN A 143 6.16 14.44 -13.37
N ASN A 144 5.19 14.74 -12.47
CA ASN A 144 3.95 15.39 -12.86
C ASN A 144 4.18 16.78 -13.51
N ILE A 145 5.19 17.55 -13.07
CA ILE A 145 5.52 18.85 -13.70
C ILE A 145 6.06 18.64 -15.12
N ILE A 146 6.95 17.66 -15.32
CA ILE A 146 7.48 17.28 -16.63
C ILE A 146 6.32 16.89 -17.55
N ASP A 147 5.52 15.90 -17.10
CA ASP A 147 4.43 15.34 -17.88
C ASP A 147 3.35 16.40 -18.21
N ALA A 148 3.06 17.32 -17.29
CA ALA A 148 2.14 18.43 -17.53
C ALA A 148 2.63 19.37 -18.62
N LYS A 149 3.92 19.77 -18.58
CA LYS A 149 4.52 20.61 -19.61
C LYS A 149 4.47 19.93 -20.98
N ASP A 150 4.82 18.66 -21.05
CA ASP A 150 4.83 17.88 -22.26
C ASP A 150 3.41 17.66 -22.81
N PHE A 151 2.46 17.33 -21.93
CA PHE A 151 1.04 17.21 -22.28
C PHE A 151 0.51 18.50 -22.92
N PHE A 152 0.62 19.64 -22.24
CA PHE A 152 0.12 20.90 -22.79
C PHE A 152 0.86 21.30 -24.07
N THR A 153 2.17 21.12 -24.15
CA THR A 153 2.93 21.43 -25.37
C THR A 153 2.44 20.59 -26.53
N SER A 154 2.26 19.28 -26.33
CA SER A 154 1.82 18.37 -27.39
C SER A 154 0.39 18.66 -27.85
N GLU A 155 -0.53 18.95 -26.93
CA GLU A 155 -1.93 19.25 -27.29
C GLU A 155 -2.05 20.61 -28.01
N LEU A 156 -1.35 21.63 -27.51
CA LEU A 156 -1.36 22.96 -28.13
C LEU A 156 -0.71 22.95 -29.53
N MET A 157 0.30 22.14 -29.77
CA MET A 157 0.93 22.00 -31.11
C MET A 157 -0.02 21.43 -32.19
N LYS A 158 -1.07 20.71 -31.78
CA LYS A 158 -2.08 20.18 -32.72
C LYS A 158 -3.13 21.21 -33.12
N MET A 159 -3.19 22.37 -32.45
CA MET A 159 -4.25 23.35 -32.63
C MET A 159 -3.87 24.41 -33.65
N GLN A 160 -4.89 24.95 -34.31
CA GLN A 160 -4.73 26.08 -35.22
C GLN A 160 -4.45 27.38 -34.45
N ARG A 161 -3.74 28.31 -35.10
CA ARG A 161 -3.34 29.59 -34.53
C ARG A 161 -4.53 30.35 -33.89
N THR A 162 -5.67 30.42 -34.59
CA THR A 162 -6.87 31.13 -34.12
C THR A 162 -7.44 30.50 -32.86
N THR A 163 -7.46 29.17 -32.80
CA THR A 163 -7.90 28.42 -31.60
C THR A 163 -6.96 28.69 -30.42
N LEU A 164 -5.64 28.67 -30.65
CA LEU A 164 -4.64 28.98 -29.63
C LEU A 164 -4.83 30.39 -29.06
N GLU A 165 -5.05 31.40 -29.93
CA GLU A 165 -5.26 32.79 -29.50
C GLU A 165 -6.55 32.92 -28.68
N ASN A 166 -7.62 32.24 -29.10
CA ASN A 166 -8.89 32.25 -28.38
C ASN A 166 -8.80 31.58 -27.01
N ILE A 167 -8.21 30.38 -26.92
CA ILE A 167 -8.02 29.67 -25.66
C ILE A 167 -7.15 30.49 -24.70
N MET A 168 -6.06 31.06 -25.19
CA MET A 168 -5.20 31.93 -24.40
C MET A 168 -5.98 33.11 -23.80
N ASN A 169 -6.74 33.83 -24.65
CA ASN A 169 -7.53 34.95 -24.18
C ASN A 169 -8.60 34.53 -23.15
N TYR A 170 -9.26 33.41 -23.41
CA TYR A 170 -10.26 32.87 -22.51
C TYR A 170 -9.66 32.50 -21.14
N ALA A 171 -8.47 31.88 -21.11
CA ALA A 171 -7.74 31.62 -19.88
C ALA A 171 -7.31 32.90 -19.15
N LEU A 172 -6.88 33.92 -19.88
CA LEU A 172 -6.48 35.21 -19.34
C LEU A 172 -7.67 36.00 -18.74
N ASP A 173 -8.85 35.84 -19.31
CA ASP A 173 -10.09 36.53 -18.87
C ASP A 173 -10.88 35.73 -17.81
N ALA A 174 -10.42 34.52 -17.50
CA ALA A 174 -11.00 33.67 -16.45
C ALA A 174 -11.17 34.43 -15.14
N LYS A 175 -12.32 34.26 -14.49
CA LYS A 175 -12.63 34.95 -13.23
C LYS A 175 -12.11 34.18 -12.04
N VAL A 176 -11.36 34.86 -11.19
CA VAL A 176 -10.85 34.34 -9.92
C VAL A 176 -11.48 35.15 -8.77
N ASN A 177 -12.00 34.43 -7.76
CA ASN A 177 -12.42 35.02 -6.50
C ASN A 177 -11.21 35.04 -5.56
N LEU A 178 -10.69 36.22 -5.27
CA LEU A 178 -9.53 36.41 -4.43
C LEU A 178 -9.94 36.72 -3.00
N MET A 179 -9.42 35.94 -2.04
CA MET A 179 -9.52 36.21 -0.61
C MET A 179 -8.08 36.35 -0.07
N VAL A 180 -7.81 37.53 0.52
CA VAL A 180 -6.49 37.77 1.14
C VAL A 180 -6.68 37.83 2.65
N MET A 181 -5.88 37.06 3.36
CA MET A 181 -5.87 36.98 4.82
C MET A 181 -4.64 37.65 5.41
N THR A 182 -4.76 38.12 6.63
CA THR A 182 -3.68 38.75 7.38
C THR A 182 -3.43 37.93 8.65
N GLY A 183 -2.70 36.84 8.52
CA GLY A 183 -2.31 36.00 9.68
C GLY A 183 -2.25 34.50 9.37
N LYS A 184 -1.09 33.90 9.69
CA LYS A 184 -0.81 32.47 9.43
C LYS A 184 -1.73 31.50 10.16
N PRO A 185 -2.17 31.74 11.41
CA PRO A 185 -3.09 30.85 12.11
C PRO A 185 -4.45 30.75 11.43
N GLU A 186 -5.02 31.88 10.99
CA GLU A 186 -6.32 31.93 10.31
C GLU A 186 -6.24 31.29 8.92
N ALA A 187 -5.13 31.51 8.22
CA ALA A 187 -4.88 30.91 6.91
C ALA A 187 -4.81 29.38 6.99
N ALA A 188 -4.10 28.83 7.98
CA ALA A 188 -3.99 27.39 8.18
C ALA A 188 -5.34 26.76 8.60
N LEU A 189 -6.12 27.45 9.45
CA LEU A 189 -7.46 27.02 9.84
C LEU A 189 -8.42 26.98 8.65
N MET A 190 -8.40 28.02 7.81
CA MET A 190 -9.24 28.10 6.61
C MET A 190 -8.86 27.04 5.58
N PHE A 191 -7.58 26.69 5.46
CA PHE A 191 -7.13 25.59 4.62
C PHE A 191 -7.74 24.25 5.08
N GLU A 192 -7.75 23.97 6.37
CA GLU A 192 -8.36 22.76 6.93
C GLU A 192 -9.88 22.70 6.64
N LEU A 193 -10.57 23.84 6.74
CA LEU A 193 -12.02 23.93 6.52
C LEU A 193 -12.45 23.90 5.04
N GLN A 194 -11.62 24.40 4.11
CA GLN A 194 -11.98 24.52 2.68
C GLN A 194 -11.62 23.30 1.81
N ASN A 195 -10.82 22.36 2.31
CA ASN A 195 -10.28 21.23 1.52
C ASN A 195 -11.30 20.17 1.08
N ASN A 196 -12.59 20.53 0.97
CA ASN A 196 -13.64 19.63 0.49
C ASN A 196 -13.87 19.68 -1.04
N ARG A 197 -13.08 20.47 -1.80
CA ARG A 197 -13.24 20.63 -3.26
C ARG A 197 -11.92 20.30 -3.99
N GLY A 198 -11.94 19.31 -4.88
CA GLY A 198 -10.79 18.88 -5.68
C GLY A 198 -10.29 17.48 -5.32
N LYS A 199 -9.03 17.14 -5.66
CA LYS A 199 -8.41 15.87 -5.23
C LYS A 199 -8.30 15.86 -3.72
N ARG A 200 -8.98 14.91 -3.06
CA ARG A 200 -8.98 14.80 -1.60
C ARG A 200 -7.53 14.66 -1.08
N LEU A 201 -7.24 15.35 0.01
CA LEU A 201 -5.98 15.16 0.73
C LEU A 201 -5.94 13.77 1.33
N THR A 202 -4.75 13.14 1.30
CA THR A 202 -4.48 11.93 2.07
C THR A 202 -4.54 12.24 3.57
N THR A 203 -4.65 11.21 4.40
CA THR A 203 -4.64 11.38 5.86
C THR A 203 -3.31 11.97 6.32
N LEU A 204 -2.21 11.58 5.68
CA LEU A 204 -0.87 12.11 5.95
C LEU A 204 -0.76 13.61 5.60
N GLU A 205 -1.31 14.06 4.47
CA GLU A 205 -1.34 15.47 4.08
C GLU A 205 -2.17 16.31 5.07
N ARG A 206 -3.31 15.79 5.52
CA ARG A 206 -4.16 16.42 6.54
C ARG A 206 -3.42 16.53 7.88
N LEU A 207 -2.72 15.47 8.29
CA LEU A 207 -1.91 15.46 9.50
C LEU A 207 -0.81 16.52 9.45
N LYS A 208 -0.09 16.63 8.33
CA LYS A 208 0.92 17.67 8.11
C LYS A 208 0.33 19.06 8.35
N SER A 209 -0.80 19.36 7.70
CA SER A 209 -1.45 20.67 7.82
C SER A 209 -1.89 20.96 9.26
N PHE A 210 -2.50 19.97 9.91
CA PHE A 210 -2.89 20.06 11.32
C PHE A 210 -1.68 20.36 12.23
N PHE A 211 -0.61 19.61 12.11
CA PHE A 211 0.58 19.81 12.95
C PHE A 211 1.27 21.15 12.70
N MET A 212 1.34 21.61 11.45
CA MET A 212 1.86 22.95 11.13
C MET A 212 1.03 24.05 11.82
N TYR A 213 -0.31 23.94 11.76
CA TYR A 213 -1.18 24.86 12.48
C TYR A 213 -0.94 24.83 13.99
N GLN A 214 -0.84 23.64 14.61
CA GLN A 214 -0.58 23.54 16.03
C GLN A 214 0.77 24.16 16.44
N MET A 215 1.79 24.09 15.56
CA MET A 215 3.07 24.77 15.80
C MET A 215 2.91 26.30 15.84
N TYR A 216 2.09 26.89 14.98
CA TYR A 216 1.80 28.33 15.06
C TYR A 216 1.06 28.72 16.34
N VAL A 217 0.18 27.85 16.83
CA VAL A 217 -0.66 28.16 18.01
C VAL A 217 0.11 27.97 19.32
N TYR A 218 0.94 26.93 19.44
CA TYR A 218 1.50 26.51 20.71
C TYR A 218 3.01 26.75 20.86
N SER A 219 3.74 27.05 19.78
CA SER A 219 5.16 27.36 19.91
C SER A 219 5.38 28.76 20.52
N PRO A 220 6.37 28.95 21.38
CA PRO A 220 6.83 30.30 21.75
C PRO A 220 7.21 31.09 20.49
N GLN A 221 6.92 32.39 20.47
CA GLN A 221 7.14 33.25 19.29
C GLN A 221 8.55 33.16 18.72
N ALA A 222 9.56 33.06 19.60
CA ALA A 222 10.97 32.93 19.19
C ALA A 222 11.27 31.61 18.46
N ASP A 223 10.51 30.53 18.75
CA ASP A 223 10.79 29.17 18.29
C ASP A 223 9.90 28.73 17.12
N VAL A 224 8.86 29.52 16.78
CA VAL A 224 7.89 29.14 15.74
C VAL A 224 8.57 28.77 14.42
N SER A 225 9.46 29.62 13.94
CA SER A 225 10.13 29.42 12.64
C SER A 225 11.03 28.18 12.64
N SER A 226 11.78 27.93 13.74
CA SER A 226 12.65 26.76 13.84
C SER A 226 11.84 25.45 13.97
N ASN A 227 10.76 25.45 14.76
CA ASN A 227 9.88 24.30 14.92
C ASN A 227 9.19 23.93 13.61
N ILE A 228 8.69 24.93 12.88
CA ILE A 228 8.08 24.69 11.55
C ILE A 228 9.11 24.17 10.54
N ALA A 229 10.33 24.73 10.52
CA ALA A 229 11.38 24.25 9.63
C ALA A 229 11.75 22.78 9.93
N SER A 230 11.89 22.43 11.22
CA SER A 230 12.17 21.05 11.64
C SER A 230 11.04 20.09 11.24
N LEU A 231 9.80 20.48 11.52
CA LEU A 231 8.61 19.69 11.16
C LEU A 231 8.51 19.51 9.63
N ALA A 232 8.75 20.56 8.86
CA ALA A 232 8.79 20.51 7.40
C ALA A 232 9.89 19.57 6.89
N GLY A 233 11.06 19.55 7.55
CA GLY A 233 12.16 18.64 7.27
C GLY A 233 11.74 17.17 7.43
N TYR A 234 11.06 16.83 8.53
CA TYR A 234 10.54 15.47 8.73
C TYR A 234 9.54 15.06 7.65
N PHE A 235 8.56 15.90 7.33
CA PHE A 235 7.60 15.59 6.26
C PHE A 235 8.27 15.51 4.88
N SER A 236 9.27 16.35 4.59
CA SER A 236 10.05 16.23 3.36
C SER A 236 10.76 14.87 3.25
N SER A 237 11.36 14.42 4.36
CA SER A 237 11.95 13.08 4.44
C SER A 237 10.91 11.97 4.26
N ILE A 238 9.74 12.06 4.91
CA ILE A 238 8.64 11.12 4.73
C ILE A 238 8.25 11.01 3.25
N TYR A 239 7.97 12.14 2.60
CA TYR A 239 7.56 12.15 1.18
C TYR A 239 8.65 11.64 0.24
N SER A 240 9.92 11.89 0.53
CA SER A 240 11.03 11.36 -0.28
C SER A 240 11.13 9.83 -0.21
N ASN A 241 10.64 9.22 0.88
CA ASN A 241 10.67 7.77 1.06
C ASN A 241 9.42 7.06 0.51
N LEU A 242 8.34 7.78 0.12
CA LEU A 242 7.11 7.16 -0.39
C LEU A 242 7.34 6.31 -1.63
N ASN A 243 8.21 6.74 -2.54
CA ASN A 243 8.49 6.02 -3.78
C ASN A 243 9.17 4.66 -3.59
N ASP A 244 9.75 4.44 -2.43
CA ASP A 244 10.47 3.22 -2.09
C ASP A 244 9.60 2.27 -1.23
N LEU A 245 8.40 2.68 -0.87
CA LEU A 245 7.46 1.80 -0.17
C LEU A 245 6.94 0.72 -1.14
N VAL A 246 7.05 -0.52 -0.72
CA VAL A 246 6.57 -1.68 -1.45
C VAL A 246 5.48 -2.32 -0.61
N LEU A 247 4.34 -2.65 -1.21
CA LEU A 247 3.21 -3.35 -0.57
C LEU A 247 2.35 -2.52 0.41
N ILE A 248 2.63 -1.23 0.60
CA ILE A 248 1.96 -0.39 1.59
C ILE A 248 1.90 1.05 1.08
N ASP A 249 0.78 1.72 1.25
CA ASP A 249 0.65 3.14 0.96
C ASP A 249 0.93 4.04 2.18
N GLU A 250 0.90 5.34 1.97
CA GLU A 250 1.24 6.33 3.00
C GLU A 250 0.23 6.35 4.16
N ASP A 251 -1.05 6.21 3.87
CA ASP A 251 -2.11 6.24 4.87
C ASP A 251 -2.13 4.93 5.69
N ASP A 252 -1.83 3.80 5.05
CA ASP A 252 -1.67 2.51 5.71
C ASP A 252 -0.45 2.54 6.66
N LEU A 253 0.70 3.07 6.21
CA LEU A 253 1.87 3.16 7.08
C LEU A 253 1.63 4.08 8.28
N LEU A 254 0.95 5.22 8.08
CA LEU A 254 0.52 6.08 9.17
C LEU A 254 -0.37 5.34 10.17
N ARG A 255 -1.33 4.56 9.67
CA ARG A 255 -2.24 3.74 10.49
C ARG A 255 -1.48 2.70 11.31
N TYR A 256 -0.53 1.99 10.71
CA TYR A 256 0.28 1.00 11.40
C TYR A 256 1.24 1.63 12.43
N HIS A 257 1.75 2.82 12.13
CA HIS A 257 2.52 3.61 13.09
C HIS A 257 1.67 3.99 14.31
N CYS A 258 0.47 4.52 14.10
CA CYS A 258 -0.45 4.85 15.20
C CYS A 258 -0.81 3.62 16.05
N TYR A 259 -1.03 2.47 15.41
CA TYR A 259 -1.28 1.22 16.11
C TYR A 259 -0.05 0.79 16.95
N ALA A 260 1.14 0.92 16.39
CA ALA A 260 2.40 0.56 17.07
C ALA A 260 2.71 1.44 18.29
N TYR A 261 2.52 2.75 18.18
CA TYR A 261 3.00 3.72 19.17
C TYR A 261 1.92 4.32 20.05
N LEU A 262 0.72 4.53 19.54
CA LEU A 262 -0.39 5.10 20.31
C LEU A 262 -1.34 4.03 20.86
N GLY A 263 -1.20 2.77 20.42
CA GLY A 263 -2.12 1.69 20.80
C GLY A 263 -3.56 1.93 20.32
N ILE A 264 -3.72 2.76 19.29
CA ILE A 264 -5.01 3.06 18.69
C ILE A 264 -5.48 1.81 17.96
N ALA A 265 -6.66 1.30 18.30
CA ALA A 265 -7.22 0.09 17.73
C ALA A 265 -7.33 0.20 16.21
N PHE A 266 -7.01 -0.90 15.54
CA PHE A 266 -7.02 -1.01 14.10
C PHE A 266 -8.45 -0.78 13.55
N GLY A 267 -8.59 0.12 12.57
CA GLY A 267 -9.89 0.33 11.90
C GLY A 267 -10.58 1.67 12.21
N TYR A 268 -10.02 2.51 13.07
CA TYR A 268 -10.61 3.79 13.43
C TYR A 268 -10.03 4.98 12.65
N ARG A 269 -10.72 6.12 12.76
CA ARG A 269 -10.45 7.37 12.04
C ARG A 269 -9.14 8.01 12.50
N ASN A 270 -8.03 7.58 11.93
CA ASN A 270 -6.66 7.95 12.34
C ASN A 270 -6.49 9.42 12.73
N MET A 271 -7.11 10.36 12.01
CA MET A 271 -7.01 11.79 12.36
C MET A 271 -7.67 12.13 13.69
N ASP A 272 -8.89 11.63 13.94
CA ASP A 272 -9.64 11.96 15.17
C ASP A 272 -8.91 11.42 16.41
N ASP A 273 -8.31 10.23 16.28
CA ASP A 273 -7.55 9.59 17.36
C ASP A 273 -6.23 10.32 17.62
N ILE A 274 -5.50 10.71 16.58
CA ILE A 274 -4.27 11.53 16.70
C ILE A 274 -4.60 12.89 17.36
N VAL A 275 -5.69 13.54 16.94
CA VAL A 275 -6.15 14.79 17.54
C VAL A 275 -6.50 14.61 19.01
N LYS A 276 -7.13 13.50 19.39
CA LYS A 276 -7.45 13.17 20.79
C LYS A 276 -6.19 13.02 21.63
N GLU A 277 -5.21 12.24 21.16
CA GLU A 277 -3.92 12.06 21.85
C GLU A 277 -3.16 13.40 21.98
N PHE A 278 -3.12 14.18 20.88
CA PHE A 278 -2.56 15.53 20.90
C PHE A 278 -3.22 16.41 21.96
N ARG A 279 -4.57 16.43 22.02
CA ARG A 279 -5.31 17.23 23.02
C ARG A 279 -4.98 16.82 24.45
N GLY A 280 -4.71 15.54 24.71
CA GLY A 280 -4.30 15.01 26.02
C GLY A 280 -2.85 15.33 26.39
N ALA A 281 -1.98 15.66 25.44
CA ALA A 281 -0.57 15.90 25.70
C ALA A 281 -0.35 17.16 26.56
N LYS A 282 0.55 17.08 27.55
CA LYS A 282 0.91 18.21 28.42
C LYS A 282 1.72 19.28 27.68
N ASN A 283 2.72 18.85 26.90
CA ASN A 283 3.51 19.71 26.03
C ASN A 283 3.15 19.42 24.58
N LYS A 284 2.36 20.30 23.98
CA LYS A 284 1.82 20.15 22.61
C LYS A 284 2.91 20.15 21.55
N VAL A 285 3.86 21.08 21.68
CA VAL A 285 4.96 21.24 20.70
C VAL A 285 5.85 20.02 20.71
N GLN A 286 6.30 19.59 21.90
CA GLN A 286 7.15 18.42 22.03
C GLN A 286 6.45 17.15 21.51
N TRP A 287 5.18 16.96 21.84
CA TRP A 287 4.41 15.81 21.39
C TRP A 287 4.35 15.71 19.84
N VAL A 288 4.08 16.85 19.16
CA VAL A 288 4.05 16.89 17.68
C VAL A 288 5.43 16.57 17.10
N MET A 289 6.49 17.13 17.69
CA MET A 289 7.86 16.89 17.23
C MET A 289 8.26 15.43 17.40
N ASP A 290 7.99 14.84 18.57
CA ASP A 290 8.30 13.44 18.86
C ASP A 290 7.50 12.49 17.97
N PHE A 291 6.20 12.73 17.83
CA PHE A 291 5.33 11.93 16.95
C PHE A 291 5.82 11.96 15.50
N THR A 292 6.12 13.16 14.98
CA THR A 292 6.53 13.28 13.57
C THR A 292 7.94 12.72 13.34
N TYR A 293 8.84 12.87 14.30
CA TYR A 293 10.16 12.22 14.26
C TYR A 293 10.01 10.69 14.20
N GLU A 294 9.24 10.09 15.10
CA GLU A 294 9.02 8.64 15.13
C GLU A 294 8.28 8.14 13.88
N LEU A 295 7.32 8.92 13.37
CA LEU A 295 6.66 8.62 12.11
C LEU A 295 7.68 8.60 10.95
N ASN A 296 8.54 9.62 10.86
CA ASN A 296 9.60 9.66 9.86
C ASN A 296 10.54 8.45 9.96
N GLN A 297 10.93 8.05 11.19
CA GLN A 297 11.73 6.84 11.40
C GLN A 297 10.99 5.58 10.90
N SER A 298 9.68 5.49 11.08
CA SER A 298 8.88 4.38 10.56
C SER A 298 8.93 4.29 9.04
N PHE A 299 8.84 5.43 8.33
CA PHE A 299 8.99 5.47 6.86
C PHE A 299 10.39 5.05 6.40
N ILE A 300 11.44 5.55 7.05
CA ILE A 300 12.82 5.18 6.75
C ILE A 300 13.04 3.67 6.98
N ASN A 301 12.56 3.15 8.10
CA ASN A 301 12.77 1.76 8.48
C ASN A 301 12.00 0.79 7.59
N VAL A 302 10.73 1.08 7.28
CA VAL A 302 9.90 0.22 6.42
C VAL A 302 10.46 0.14 4.99
N LYS A 303 11.08 1.20 4.48
CA LYS A 303 11.81 1.18 3.22
C LYS A 303 12.89 0.09 3.18
N ALA A 304 13.54 -0.20 4.31
CA ALA A 304 14.58 -1.23 4.39
C ALA A 304 14.05 -2.65 4.08
N LEU A 305 12.74 -2.90 4.26
CA LEU A 305 12.10 -4.19 3.94
C LEU A 305 12.27 -4.61 2.48
N LYS A 306 12.41 -3.65 1.56
CA LYS A 306 12.66 -3.90 0.13
C LYS A 306 13.90 -4.77 -0.12
N ASN A 307 14.91 -4.66 0.76
CA ASN A 307 16.20 -5.30 0.59
C ASN A 307 16.41 -6.50 1.54
N ILE A 308 15.44 -6.83 2.37
CA ILE A 308 15.54 -7.94 3.33
C ILE A 308 15.43 -9.27 2.58
N LYS A 309 16.45 -10.12 2.77
CA LYS A 309 16.47 -11.50 2.27
C LYS A 309 16.20 -12.45 3.45
N ASN A 310 14.93 -12.80 3.65
CA ASN A 310 14.51 -13.71 4.71
C ASN A 310 13.32 -14.54 4.25
N VAL A 311 13.42 -15.86 4.38
CA VAL A 311 12.41 -16.80 3.90
C VAL A 311 11.03 -16.60 4.58
N ASN A 312 11.02 -16.23 5.86
CA ASN A 312 9.77 -16.00 6.59
C ASN A 312 9.14 -14.64 6.21
N TRP A 313 9.96 -13.63 5.90
CA TRP A 313 9.49 -12.40 5.29
C TRP A 313 8.85 -12.65 3.93
N ASP A 314 9.50 -13.45 3.07
CA ASP A 314 8.95 -13.80 1.75
C ASP A 314 7.59 -14.51 1.88
N LYS A 315 7.44 -15.39 2.89
CA LYS A 315 6.16 -16.04 3.20
C LYS A 315 5.10 -15.06 3.69
N LEU A 316 5.47 -14.11 4.57
CA LEU A 316 4.57 -13.05 5.00
C LEU A 316 4.07 -12.22 3.82
N VAL A 317 4.96 -11.88 2.88
CA VAL A 317 4.59 -11.18 1.64
C VAL A 317 3.60 -12.01 0.81
N LYS A 318 3.84 -13.31 0.66
CA LYS A 318 2.91 -14.24 0.00
C LYS A 318 1.54 -14.30 0.68
N TYR A 319 1.49 -14.15 1.99
CA TYR A 319 0.23 -14.10 2.77
C TYR A 319 -0.44 -12.74 2.74
N HIS A 320 0.09 -11.76 2.01
CA HIS A 320 -0.34 -10.34 1.98
C HIS A 320 -0.17 -9.65 3.34
N VAL A 321 1.01 -9.70 3.89
CA VAL A 321 1.42 -9.14 5.20
C VAL A 321 0.26 -8.57 6.02
N PRO A 322 -0.27 -9.29 7.01
CA PRO A 322 -1.42 -8.82 7.77
C PRO A 322 -1.13 -7.48 8.46
N PRO A 323 -2.14 -6.63 8.61
CA PRO A 323 -1.99 -5.31 9.23
C PRO A 323 -1.29 -5.32 10.59
N PHE A 324 -1.63 -6.26 11.48
CA PHE A 324 -0.98 -6.38 12.78
C PHE A 324 0.52 -6.63 12.68
N ALA A 325 0.97 -7.37 11.65
CA ALA A 325 2.37 -7.69 11.48
C ALA A 325 3.21 -6.44 11.20
N TYR A 326 2.69 -5.48 10.44
CA TYR A 326 3.39 -4.22 10.19
C TYR A 326 3.69 -3.43 11.47
N ALA A 327 2.77 -3.40 12.43
CA ALA A 327 3.01 -2.70 13.70
C ALA A 327 4.17 -3.33 14.50
N PHE A 328 4.25 -4.67 14.54
CA PHE A 328 5.39 -5.36 15.16
C PHE A 328 6.68 -5.16 14.36
N ILE A 329 6.61 -5.18 13.03
CA ILE A 329 7.78 -4.95 12.15
C ILE A 329 8.33 -3.54 12.35
N ILE A 330 7.48 -2.50 12.39
CA ILE A 330 7.89 -1.11 12.63
C ILE A 330 8.66 -1.01 13.94
N LYS A 331 8.14 -1.58 15.03
CA LYS A 331 8.83 -1.61 16.32
C LYS A 331 10.08 -2.49 16.30
N GLY A 332 10.01 -3.66 15.67
CA GLY A 332 11.16 -4.54 15.50
C GLY A 332 12.32 -3.84 14.79
N LEU A 333 12.04 -3.15 13.70
CA LEU A 333 13.04 -2.37 12.97
C LEU A 333 13.62 -1.23 13.84
N LYS A 334 12.81 -0.56 14.66
CA LYS A 334 13.32 0.45 15.59
C LYS A 334 14.32 -0.12 16.60
N TYR A 335 14.01 -1.26 17.20
CA TYR A 335 14.81 -1.81 18.29
C TYR A 335 15.91 -2.77 17.83
N ASN A 336 15.72 -3.49 16.73
CA ASN A 336 16.56 -4.62 16.31
C ASN A 336 17.12 -4.49 14.88
N MET A 337 17.09 -3.28 14.26
CA MET A 337 17.58 -3.11 12.88
C MET A 337 19.01 -3.61 12.69
N ASN A 338 19.86 -3.43 13.69
CA ASN A 338 21.26 -3.85 13.66
C ASN A 338 21.48 -5.28 14.17
N GLU A 339 20.42 -6.03 14.48
CA GLU A 339 20.46 -7.39 14.98
C GLU A 339 19.69 -8.35 14.03
N PRO A 340 20.28 -8.77 12.91
CA PRO A 340 19.60 -9.57 11.89
C PRO A 340 18.97 -10.86 12.42
N ALA A 341 19.58 -11.49 13.44
CA ALA A 341 19.03 -12.70 14.06
C ALA A 341 17.70 -12.42 14.76
N LYS A 342 17.61 -11.35 15.57
CA LYS A 342 16.37 -10.98 16.24
C LYS A 342 15.26 -10.58 15.25
N MET A 343 15.64 -9.93 14.14
CA MET A 343 14.67 -9.65 13.07
C MET A 343 14.21 -10.93 12.38
N ALA A 344 15.09 -11.91 12.18
CA ALA A 344 14.72 -13.20 11.61
C ALA A 344 13.75 -13.96 12.54
N ASP A 345 14.00 -13.96 13.85
CA ASP A 345 13.11 -14.53 14.87
C ASP A 345 11.73 -13.82 14.88
N LEU A 346 11.72 -12.50 14.74
CA LEU A 346 10.47 -11.73 14.63
C LEU A 346 9.68 -12.12 13.37
N PHE A 347 10.32 -12.22 12.20
CA PHE A 347 9.65 -12.65 10.98
C PHE A 347 9.14 -14.08 11.09
N GLU A 348 9.88 -14.98 11.75
CA GLU A 348 9.41 -16.35 11.98
C GLU A 348 8.16 -16.37 12.87
N LEU A 349 8.17 -15.63 13.98
CA LEU A 349 7.00 -15.52 14.86
C LEU A 349 5.79 -14.96 14.11
N LEU A 350 5.97 -13.87 13.37
CA LEU A 350 4.88 -13.22 12.64
C LEU A 350 4.34 -14.10 11.50
N GLU A 351 5.20 -14.86 10.81
CA GLU A 351 4.80 -15.85 9.81
C GLU A 351 3.91 -16.93 10.44
N LYS A 352 4.30 -17.48 11.58
CA LYS A 352 3.51 -18.49 12.30
C LYS A 352 2.14 -17.95 12.70
N VAL A 353 2.10 -16.74 13.24
CA VAL A 353 0.84 -16.08 13.64
C VAL A 353 -0.03 -15.80 12.42
N ALA A 354 0.52 -15.23 11.36
CA ALA A 354 -0.20 -14.91 10.13
C ALA A 354 -0.79 -16.16 9.47
N PHE A 355 0.00 -17.23 9.39
CA PHE A 355 -0.46 -18.51 8.87
C PHE A 355 -1.67 -19.05 9.66
N ARG A 356 -1.57 -19.08 10.99
CA ARG A 356 -2.66 -19.56 11.87
C ARG A 356 -3.93 -18.73 11.73
N VAL A 357 -3.81 -17.41 11.75
CA VAL A 357 -4.94 -16.50 11.59
C VAL A 357 -5.62 -16.71 10.24
N LYS A 358 -4.84 -16.84 9.18
CA LYS A 358 -5.34 -17.05 7.81
C LYS A 358 -5.99 -18.43 7.65
N LEU A 359 -5.42 -19.48 8.21
CA LEU A 359 -5.99 -20.84 8.16
C LEU A 359 -7.31 -20.92 8.93
N ILE A 360 -7.35 -20.34 10.11
CA ILE A 360 -8.55 -20.34 10.96
C ILE A 360 -9.68 -19.54 10.32
N GLY A 361 -9.36 -18.38 9.70
CA GLY A 361 -10.32 -17.56 8.97
C GLY A 361 -11.43 -16.98 9.86
N SER A 362 -11.17 -16.76 11.16
CA SER A 362 -12.13 -16.13 12.06
C SER A 362 -12.45 -14.69 11.65
N ARG A 363 -13.73 -14.27 11.78
CA ARG A 363 -14.15 -12.88 11.58
C ARG A 363 -13.96 -11.99 12.81
N ALA A 364 -13.50 -12.56 13.93
CA ALA A 364 -13.24 -11.78 15.14
C ALA A 364 -12.04 -10.87 14.96
N ASP A 365 -12.02 -9.76 15.69
CA ASP A 365 -10.99 -8.72 15.61
C ASP A 365 -9.67 -9.19 16.25
N PHE A 366 -8.78 -9.71 15.42
CA PHE A 366 -7.46 -10.17 15.85
C PHE A 366 -6.54 -8.99 16.19
N GLU A 367 -6.66 -7.90 15.46
CA GLU A 367 -5.83 -6.71 15.65
C GLU A 367 -6.03 -6.11 17.04
N SER A 368 -7.27 -5.96 17.47
CA SER A 368 -7.56 -5.48 18.84
C SER A 368 -6.97 -6.38 19.91
N ARG A 369 -6.95 -7.70 19.69
CA ARG A 369 -6.34 -8.66 20.63
C ARG A 369 -4.83 -8.48 20.74
N MET A 370 -4.17 -8.02 19.70
CA MET A 370 -2.72 -7.78 19.68
C MET A 370 -2.32 -6.42 20.26
N SER A 371 -3.26 -5.57 20.67
CA SER A 371 -2.96 -4.21 21.16
C SER A 371 -2.02 -4.20 22.37
N ASP A 372 -2.22 -5.06 23.37
CA ASP A 372 -1.34 -5.11 24.54
C ASP A 372 0.06 -5.67 24.19
N PRO A 373 0.20 -6.81 23.46
CA PRO A 373 1.50 -7.26 22.96
C PRO A 373 2.25 -6.21 22.16
N ILE A 374 1.56 -5.47 21.26
CA ILE A 374 2.17 -4.40 20.48
C ILE A 374 2.65 -3.27 21.40
N ARG A 375 1.82 -2.84 22.36
CA ARG A 375 2.18 -1.75 23.27
C ARG A 375 3.41 -2.11 24.11
N SER A 376 3.49 -3.34 24.62
CA SER A 376 4.57 -3.81 25.49
C SER A 376 5.86 -4.17 24.73
N PHE A 377 5.79 -4.44 23.43
CA PHE A 377 6.94 -4.89 22.65
C PHE A 377 8.02 -3.80 22.53
N GLN A 378 9.23 -4.13 22.96
CA GLN A 378 10.43 -3.27 22.90
C GLN A 378 11.64 -4.05 22.35
N GLY A 379 11.43 -4.92 21.38
CA GLY A 379 12.50 -5.66 20.69
C GLY A 379 12.81 -7.05 21.26
N ASP A 380 12.26 -7.42 22.41
CA ASP A 380 12.41 -8.79 22.96
C ASP A 380 11.39 -9.73 22.30
N VAL A 381 11.83 -10.50 21.32
CA VAL A 381 11.00 -11.44 20.57
C VAL A 381 10.58 -12.63 21.43
N GLY A 382 11.40 -13.06 22.39
CA GLY A 382 11.05 -14.15 23.29
C GLY A 382 9.88 -13.79 24.20
N LYS A 383 9.93 -12.60 24.81
CA LYS A 383 8.81 -12.05 25.59
C LYS A 383 7.57 -11.87 24.71
N LEU A 384 7.72 -11.30 23.50
CA LEU A 384 6.61 -11.14 22.57
C LEU A 384 5.94 -12.48 22.22
N THR A 385 6.72 -13.54 22.01
CA THR A 385 6.19 -14.88 21.76
C THR A 385 5.33 -15.37 22.93
N ALA A 386 5.79 -15.17 24.17
CA ALA A 386 5.03 -15.53 25.36
C ALA A 386 3.73 -14.72 25.49
N ASP A 387 3.80 -13.41 25.26
CA ASP A 387 2.64 -12.50 25.32
C ASP A 387 1.58 -12.86 24.27
N ILE A 388 1.99 -13.14 23.02
CA ILE A 388 1.07 -13.56 21.95
C ILE A 388 0.45 -14.92 22.30
N ARG A 389 1.26 -15.90 22.73
CA ARG A 389 0.76 -17.23 23.13
C ARG A 389 -0.30 -17.13 24.24
N ALA A 390 -0.04 -16.29 25.26
CA ALA A 390 -1.00 -16.05 26.32
C ALA A 390 -2.32 -15.48 25.78
N LYS A 391 -2.27 -14.50 24.87
CA LYS A 391 -3.44 -13.90 24.26
C LYS A 391 -4.25 -14.87 23.38
N LEU A 392 -3.60 -15.81 22.71
CA LEU A 392 -4.27 -16.81 21.85
C LEU A 392 -4.97 -17.90 22.66
N ASN A 393 -4.45 -18.23 23.85
CA ASN A 393 -4.93 -19.33 24.69
C ASN A 393 -5.54 -18.84 26.01
N ASP A 394 -5.89 -17.55 26.15
CA ASP A 394 -6.50 -16.98 27.34
C ASP A 394 -7.88 -17.59 27.59
N PRO A 395 -8.07 -18.35 28.69
CA PRO A 395 -9.35 -18.99 28.99
C PRO A 395 -10.47 -18.00 29.37
N GLY A 396 -10.12 -16.76 29.75
CA GLY A 396 -11.06 -15.68 30.05
C GLY A 396 -11.66 -15.01 28.80
N SER A 397 -11.25 -15.40 27.60
CA SER A 397 -11.72 -14.84 26.34
C SER A 397 -12.17 -15.93 25.37
N VAL A 398 -12.90 -15.54 24.32
CA VAL A 398 -13.29 -16.47 23.26
C VAL A 398 -12.03 -16.95 22.52
N LEU A 399 -11.83 -18.27 22.49
CA LEU A 399 -10.61 -18.92 22.01
C LEU A 399 -10.60 -19.09 20.49
N TYR A 400 -10.93 -18.04 19.73
CA TYR A 400 -11.05 -18.11 18.26
C TYR A 400 -9.76 -18.57 17.55
N TRP A 401 -8.59 -18.36 18.15
CA TRP A 401 -7.27 -18.66 17.53
C TRP A 401 -6.43 -19.62 18.36
N SER A 402 -7.05 -20.34 19.31
CA SER A 402 -6.37 -21.30 20.18
C SER A 402 -5.77 -22.47 19.38
N ASP A 403 -4.86 -23.20 20.03
CA ASP A 403 -4.25 -24.40 19.46
C ASP A 403 -5.31 -25.46 19.09
N ASN A 404 -6.40 -25.56 19.87
CA ASN A 404 -7.49 -26.48 19.58
C ASN A 404 -8.24 -26.10 18.29
N ILE A 405 -8.57 -24.84 18.11
CA ILE A 405 -9.25 -24.37 16.89
C ILE A 405 -8.32 -24.52 15.68
N PHE A 406 -7.03 -24.23 15.84
CA PHE A 406 -6.04 -24.45 14.78
C PHE A 406 -5.99 -25.92 14.36
N LYS A 407 -5.94 -26.84 15.34
CA LYS A 407 -5.98 -28.29 15.10
C LYS A 407 -7.26 -28.72 14.38
N GLN A 408 -8.43 -28.26 14.85
CA GLN A 408 -9.72 -28.57 14.20
C GLN A 408 -9.77 -28.12 12.75
N ARG A 409 -9.18 -26.97 12.41
CA ARG A 409 -9.12 -26.49 11.04
C ARG A 409 -8.22 -27.35 10.16
N LEU A 410 -7.09 -27.81 10.70
CA LEU A 410 -6.18 -28.74 10.00
C LEU A 410 -6.80 -30.11 9.74
N GLU A 411 -7.66 -30.57 10.66
CA GLU A 411 -8.35 -31.86 10.55
C GLU A 411 -9.58 -31.82 9.62
N GLY A 412 -10.08 -30.63 9.30
CA GLY A 412 -11.30 -30.42 8.51
C GLY A 412 -11.09 -30.42 7.00
N ASP A 413 -12.07 -29.88 6.28
CA ASP A 413 -12.01 -29.67 4.83
C ASP A 413 -10.98 -28.59 4.48
N LEU A 414 -9.93 -29.00 3.76
CA LEU A 414 -8.88 -28.12 3.27
C LEU A 414 -8.81 -28.03 1.73
N TYR A 415 -9.64 -28.80 1.02
CA TYR A 415 -9.65 -28.75 -0.43
C TYR A 415 -10.14 -27.37 -0.91
N GLY A 416 -9.36 -26.73 -1.78
CA GLY A 416 -9.64 -25.36 -2.22
C GLY A 416 -9.21 -24.26 -1.23
N HIS A 417 -8.73 -24.62 -0.03
CA HIS A 417 -8.18 -23.61 0.87
C HIS A 417 -6.84 -23.06 0.35
N GLY A 418 -6.69 -21.73 0.30
CA GLY A 418 -5.52 -21.07 -0.30
C GLY A 418 -4.16 -21.40 0.34
N LEU A 419 -4.14 -22.00 1.53
CA LEU A 419 -2.91 -22.43 2.21
C LEU A 419 -2.61 -23.93 2.04
N LEU A 420 -3.47 -24.70 1.37
CA LEU A 420 -3.25 -26.14 1.21
C LEU A 420 -1.91 -26.47 0.54
N HIS A 421 -1.60 -25.77 -0.55
CA HIS A 421 -0.31 -25.93 -1.22
C HIS A 421 0.87 -25.63 -0.29
N ASP A 422 0.78 -24.56 0.51
CA ASP A 422 1.84 -24.21 1.46
C ASP A 422 2.03 -25.28 2.53
N ILE A 423 0.94 -25.86 3.06
CA ILE A 423 1.01 -26.94 4.03
C ILE A 423 1.73 -28.16 3.43
N LEU A 424 1.32 -28.59 2.24
CA LEU A 424 1.89 -29.77 1.60
C LEU A 424 3.35 -29.57 1.18
N TRP A 425 3.74 -28.35 0.75
CA TRP A 425 5.14 -28.03 0.48
C TRP A 425 6.01 -27.95 1.74
N GLU A 426 5.50 -27.39 2.84
CA GLU A 426 6.23 -27.39 4.13
C GLU A 426 6.38 -28.82 4.66
N TYR A 427 5.35 -29.66 4.48
CA TYR A 427 5.41 -31.06 4.82
C TYR A 427 6.47 -31.80 3.97
N GLU A 428 6.47 -31.60 2.66
CA GLU A 428 7.51 -32.14 1.77
C GLU A 428 8.91 -31.71 2.20
N ALA A 429 9.08 -30.43 2.53
CA ALA A 429 10.36 -29.92 3.05
C ALA A 429 10.82 -30.65 4.32
N SER A 430 9.87 -31.00 5.20
CA SER A 430 10.18 -31.73 6.43
C SER A 430 10.64 -33.16 6.16
N LEU A 431 10.09 -33.81 5.14
CA LEU A 431 10.50 -35.17 4.72
C LEU A 431 11.86 -35.18 4.01
N LEU A 432 12.19 -34.11 3.30
CA LEU A 432 13.46 -33.95 2.58
C LEU A 432 14.63 -33.58 3.49
N LYS A 433 14.40 -32.81 4.54
CA LYS A 433 15.44 -32.30 5.45
C LYS A 433 16.36 -33.41 6.01
N PRO A 434 15.83 -34.52 6.53
CA PRO A 434 16.69 -35.64 7.01
C PRO A 434 17.56 -36.25 5.92
N LYS A 435 17.19 -36.09 4.64
CA LYS A 435 17.93 -36.63 3.48
C LYS A 435 18.92 -35.64 2.88
N GLY A 436 19.06 -34.43 3.47
CA GLY A 436 19.97 -33.38 3.01
C GLY A 436 19.52 -32.59 1.77
N TYR A 437 18.26 -32.72 1.36
CA TYR A 437 17.72 -32.00 0.23
C TYR A 437 16.93 -30.76 0.67
N THR A 438 16.79 -29.77 -0.23
CA THR A 438 15.94 -28.59 -0.05
C THR A 438 14.84 -28.53 -1.10
N VAL A 439 13.68 -28.01 -0.74
CA VAL A 439 12.53 -27.86 -1.65
C VAL A 439 12.84 -27.02 -2.88
N LYS A 440 13.76 -26.06 -2.78
CA LYS A 440 14.18 -25.21 -3.92
C LYS A 440 14.76 -25.99 -5.10
N GLN A 441 15.17 -27.23 -4.88
CA GLN A 441 15.73 -28.12 -5.91
C GLN A 441 14.64 -28.92 -6.65
N ILE A 442 13.39 -28.85 -6.16
CA ILE A 442 12.26 -29.59 -6.73
C ILE A 442 11.36 -28.60 -7.47
N GLN A 443 11.21 -28.81 -8.77
CA GLN A 443 10.24 -28.10 -9.61
C GLN A 443 9.21 -29.09 -10.12
N ILE A 444 7.94 -28.84 -9.85
CA ILE A 444 6.82 -29.57 -10.43
C ILE A 444 6.17 -28.64 -11.45
N ALA A 445 6.19 -29.07 -12.72
CA ALA A 445 5.46 -28.36 -13.76
C ALA A 445 3.96 -28.55 -13.52
N ASP A 446 3.21 -27.44 -13.52
CA ASP A 446 1.75 -27.44 -13.36
C ASP A 446 1.28 -28.25 -12.13
N GLU A 447 1.51 -27.69 -10.93
CA GLU A 447 1.07 -28.28 -9.67
C GLU A 447 -0.46 -28.52 -9.63
N SER A 448 -0.84 -29.65 -9.05
CA SER A 448 -2.22 -30.03 -8.84
C SER A 448 -2.38 -30.71 -7.48
N ILE A 449 -3.60 -30.73 -6.96
CA ILE A 449 -3.96 -31.51 -5.78
C ILE A 449 -4.71 -32.75 -6.24
N GLU A 450 -4.20 -33.88 -5.85
CA GLU A 450 -4.80 -35.20 -6.07
C GLU A 450 -5.62 -35.64 -4.86
N HIS A 451 -6.80 -36.20 -5.11
CA HIS A 451 -7.55 -36.97 -4.12
C HIS A 451 -7.13 -38.45 -4.20
N ILE A 452 -6.49 -38.97 -3.20
CA ILE A 452 -6.06 -40.38 -3.18
C ILE A 452 -7.30 -41.28 -3.27
N SER A 453 -8.32 -41.12 -2.40
CA SER A 453 -9.68 -41.58 -2.67
C SER A 453 -10.33 -40.59 -3.63
N PRO A 454 -10.64 -40.94 -4.87
CA PRO A 454 -11.13 -40.00 -5.90
C PRO A 454 -12.48 -39.42 -5.50
N GLN A 455 -12.81 -38.22 -6.02
CA GLN A 455 -14.11 -37.59 -5.73
C GLN A 455 -15.31 -38.43 -6.19
N THR A 456 -15.11 -39.23 -7.25
CA THR A 456 -16.10 -40.19 -7.75
C THR A 456 -15.46 -41.58 -7.69
N PRO A 457 -15.92 -42.46 -6.78
CA PRO A 457 -15.29 -43.77 -6.55
C PRO A 457 -15.78 -44.85 -7.54
N LEU A 458 -15.82 -44.50 -8.82
CA LEU A 458 -16.23 -45.38 -9.93
C LEU A 458 -15.11 -45.43 -10.97
N ASP A 459 -14.89 -46.61 -11.55
CA ASP A 459 -13.99 -46.77 -12.69
C ASP A 459 -14.57 -46.15 -13.99
N LYS A 460 -13.82 -46.20 -15.08
CA LYS A 460 -14.25 -45.68 -16.39
C LYS A 460 -15.48 -46.37 -16.97
N GLN A 461 -15.80 -47.58 -16.50
CA GLN A 461 -16.96 -48.39 -16.88
C GLN A 461 -18.16 -48.16 -15.92
N GLY A 462 -17.98 -47.35 -14.88
CA GLY A 462 -19.04 -47.09 -13.86
C GLY A 462 -19.12 -48.14 -12.75
N ASN A 463 -18.15 -49.04 -12.63
CA ASN A 463 -18.13 -50.04 -11.55
C ASN A 463 -17.57 -49.43 -10.26
N PRO A 464 -18.07 -49.83 -9.06
CA PRO A 464 -17.61 -49.33 -7.78
C PRO A 464 -16.18 -49.80 -7.46
N LEU A 465 -15.32 -48.86 -7.08
CA LEU A 465 -13.95 -49.11 -6.64
C LEU A 465 -13.90 -49.45 -5.15
N THR A 466 -14.08 -50.75 -4.81
CA THR A 466 -14.18 -51.24 -3.44
C THR A 466 -12.91 -51.12 -2.61
N CYS A 467 -11.77 -50.76 -3.21
CA CYS A 467 -10.54 -50.41 -2.52
C CYS A 467 -10.66 -49.07 -1.75
N TYR A 468 -11.73 -48.31 -1.96
CA TYR A 468 -12.08 -47.09 -1.21
C TYR A 468 -13.34 -47.35 -0.35
N ASP A 469 -13.67 -46.41 0.56
CA ASP A 469 -14.84 -46.52 1.47
C ASP A 469 -16.17 -46.22 0.77
N ILE A 470 -16.45 -46.93 -0.30
CA ILE A 470 -17.70 -46.81 -1.06
C ILE A 470 -18.83 -47.61 -0.42
N ASP A 471 -20.01 -47.02 -0.35
CA ASP A 471 -21.25 -47.75 -0.10
C ASP A 471 -21.70 -48.38 -1.43
N ILE A 472 -21.49 -49.67 -1.55
CA ILE A 472 -21.79 -50.46 -2.76
C ILE A 472 -23.29 -50.52 -3.08
N THR A 473 -24.16 -50.22 -2.13
CA THR A 473 -25.64 -50.23 -2.35
C THR A 473 -26.09 -49.02 -3.15
N ILE A 474 -25.38 -47.91 -3.05
CA ILE A 474 -25.68 -46.66 -3.75
C ILE A 474 -24.56 -46.23 -4.71
N ASN A 475 -23.48 -47.00 -4.80
CA ASN A 475 -22.29 -46.72 -5.61
C ASN A 475 -21.69 -45.31 -5.37
N LYS A 476 -21.71 -44.84 -4.12
CA LYS A 476 -21.23 -43.51 -3.68
C LYS A 476 -20.57 -43.59 -2.30
N TYR A 477 -19.87 -42.57 -1.93
CA TYR A 477 -19.45 -42.38 -0.54
C TYR A 477 -20.65 -42.05 0.37
N SER A 478 -20.56 -42.49 1.62
CA SER A 478 -21.50 -42.02 2.64
C SER A 478 -21.31 -40.51 2.92
N ASN A 479 -22.37 -39.86 3.41
CA ASN A 479 -22.26 -38.45 3.80
C ASN A 479 -21.17 -38.22 4.86
N LEU A 480 -21.01 -39.17 5.78
CA LEU A 480 -19.96 -39.13 6.80
C LEU A 480 -18.55 -39.15 6.19
N PHE A 481 -18.33 -39.97 5.15
CA PHE A 481 -17.04 -40.04 4.47
C PHE A 481 -16.75 -38.73 3.70
N ILE A 482 -17.75 -38.20 3.01
CA ILE A 482 -17.62 -36.93 2.28
C ILE A 482 -17.24 -35.79 3.23
N GLU A 483 -17.94 -35.68 4.36
CA GLU A 483 -17.74 -34.62 5.33
C GLU A 483 -16.39 -34.70 6.06
N LYS A 484 -15.95 -35.91 6.45
CA LYS A 484 -14.76 -36.06 7.31
C LYS A 484 -13.49 -36.42 6.60
N TYR A 485 -13.56 -37.11 5.46
CA TYR A 485 -12.39 -37.77 4.87
C TYR A 485 -12.06 -37.32 3.46
N LEU A 486 -13.07 -37.04 2.64
CA LEU A 486 -12.84 -36.79 1.21
C LEU A 486 -11.88 -35.62 0.97
N ASN A 487 -12.14 -34.51 1.63
CA ASN A 487 -11.40 -33.25 1.46
C ASN A 487 -10.40 -32.95 2.60
N CYS A 488 -10.19 -33.90 3.54
CA CYS A 488 -9.20 -33.69 4.59
C CYS A 488 -7.77 -33.92 4.07
N ILE A 489 -6.79 -33.30 4.74
CA ILE A 489 -5.40 -33.32 4.30
C ILE A 489 -4.80 -34.74 4.20
N GLY A 490 -5.36 -35.71 4.95
CA GLY A 490 -4.96 -37.11 4.85
C GLY A 490 -5.23 -37.72 3.49
N ASN A 491 -6.25 -37.24 2.76
CA ASN A 491 -6.63 -37.71 1.45
C ASN A 491 -6.07 -36.87 0.29
N LEU A 492 -5.39 -35.76 0.58
CA LEU A 492 -4.90 -34.80 -0.41
C LEU A 492 -3.39 -34.90 -0.59
N LEU A 493 -2.91 -34.77 -1.84
CA LEU A 493 -1.54 -35.01 -2.21
C LEU A 493 -1.08 -34.01 -3.28
N LEU A 494 0.15 -33.48 -3.20
CA LEU A 494 0.77 -32.75 -4.29
C LEU A 494 1.19 -33.68 -5.42
N ILE A 495 0.84 -33.29 -6.64
CA ILE A 495 1.11 -34.04 -7.86
C ILE A 495 1.28 -33.08 -9.04
N SER A 496 1.92 -33.51 -10.12
CA SER A 496 1.88 -32.76 -11.38
C SER A 496 0.51 -32.93 -12.07
N LYS A 497 0.07 -31.94 -12.82
CA LYS A 497 -1.19 -32.01 -13.56
C LYS A 497 -1.24 -33.18 -14.55
N SER A 498 -0.11 -33.47 -15.22
CA SER A 498 0.00 -34.62 -16.14
C SER A 498 -0.17 -35.94 -15.42
N GLN A 499 0.48 -36.13 -14.26
CA GLN A 499 0.35 -37.32 -13.43
C GLN A 499 -1.08 -37.43 -12.87
N ASN A 500 -1.67 -36.32 -12.38
CA ASN A 500 -3.03 -36.29 -11.86
C ASN A 500 -4.05 -36.73 -12.93
N SER A 501 -3.91 -36.24 -14.15
CA SER A 501 -4.75 -36.67 -15.28
C SER A 501 -4.57 -38.16 -15.63
N SER A 502 -3.40 -38.72 -15.40
CA SER A 502 -3.11 -40.12 -15.66
C SER A 502 -3.71 -41.06 -14.61
N VAL A 503 -3.60 -40.66 -13.31
CA VAL A 503 -4.09 -41.51 -12.21
C VAL A 503 -5.62 -41.45 -12.03
N GLY A 504 -6.24 -40.29 -12.31
CA GLY A 504 -7.70 -40.11 -12.34
C GLY A 504 -8.48 -40.97 -11.32
N ASN A 505 -9.58 -41.58 -11.73
CA ASN A 505 -10.40 -42.48 -10.93
C ASN A 505 -9.96 -43.96 -11.11
N GLU A 506 -8.66 -44.24 -10.94
CA GLU A 506 -8.14 -45.61 -11.04
C GLU A 506 -8.22 -46.35 -9.67
N PRO A 507 -8.17 -47.68 -9.68
CA PRO A 507 -8.00 -48.49 -8.47
C PRO A 507 -6.79 -48.03 -7.66
N PHE A 508 -6.87 -48.13 -6.33
CA PHE A 508 -5.82 -47.61 -5.47
C PHE A 508 -4.44 -48.28 -5.72
N VAL A 509 -4.40 -49.56 -6.10
CA VAL A 509 -3.16 -50.27 -6.43
C VAL A 509 -2.44 -49.60 -7.62
N ASP A 510 -3.18 -49.13 -8.62
CA ASP A 510 -2.61 -48.49 -9.82
C ASP A 510 -2.14 -47.07 -9.48
N LYS A 511 -2.91 -46.32 -8.67
CA LYS A 511 -2.46 -45.04 -8.12
C LYS A 511 -1.20 -45.16 -7.30
N LEU A 512 -1.11 -46.15 -6.43
CA LEU A 512 0.06 -46.42 -5.60
C LEU A 512 1.30 -46.75 -6.44
N ALA A 513 1.13 -47.52 -7.52
CA ALA A 513 2.22 -47.82 -8.47
C ALA A 513 2.73 -46.53 -9.15
N SER A 514 1.79 -45.63 -9.53
CA SER A 514 2.14 -44.33 -10.11
C SER A 514 2.89 -43.44 -9.09
N TYR A 515 2.42 -43.36 -7.85
CA TYR A 515 3.09 -42.57 -6.80
C TYR A 515 4.51 -43.09 -6.51
N ASN A 516 4.71 -44.41 -6.48
CA ASN A 516 6.01 -45.01 -6.27
C ASN A 516 6.97 -44.85 -7.46
N SER A 517 6.43 -44.70 -8.67
CA SER A 517 7.23 -44.47 -9.88
C SER A 517 7.74 -43.02 -9.98
N CYS A 518 7.01 -42.09 -9.42
CA CYS A 518 7.36 -40.68 -9.36
C CYS A 518 8.29 -40.40 -8.18
N LYS A 519 9.62 -40.44 -8.40
CA LYS A 519 10.63 -40.25 -7.35
C LYS A 519 10.86 -38.78 -6.95
N LEU A 520 10.00 -37.86 -7.38
CA LEU A 520 10.19 -36.41 -7.14
C LEU A 520 9.71 -35.95 -5.76
N LEU A 521 8.58 -36.50 -5.28
CA LEU A 521 7.97 -36.09 -4.01
C LEU A 521 7.96 -37.26 -3.02
N LEU A 522 8.51 -37.01 -1.84
CA LEU A 522 8.54 -38.00 -0.75
C LEU A 522 7.14 -38.23 -0.18
N GLN A 523 6.28 -37.24 -0.17
CA GLN A 523 4.89 -37.38 0.26
C GLN A 523 4.06 -38.34 -0.64
N GLN A 524 4.47 -38.54 -1.90
CA GLN A 524 3.89 -39.58 -2.76
C GLN A 524 4.44 -40.96 -2.39
N MET A 525 5.75 -41.04 -2.20
CA MET A 525 6.44 -42.32 -1.89
C MET A 525 6.04 -42.89 -0.51
N GLU A 526 5.70 -42.01 0.46
CA GLU A 526 5.28 -42.43 1.80
C GLU A 526 3.91 -43.11 1.85
N ILE A 527 3.05 -42.93 0.80
CA ILE A 527 1.69 -43.48 0.79
C ILE A 527 1.68 -44.99 1.06
N GLY A 528 2.66 -45.71 0.49
CA GLY A 528 2.82 -47.13 0.72
C GLY A 528 3.05 -47.55 2.19
N ALA A 529 3.58 -46.63 3.02
CA ALA A 529 3.82 -46.93 4.44
C ALA A 529 2.53 -46.97 5.29
N PHE A 530 1.44 -46.40 4.80
CA PHE A 530 0.14 -46.38 5.49
C PHE A 530 -0.73 -47.58 5.16
N VAL A 531 -0.34 -48.43 4.22
CA VAL A 531 -1.16 -49.55 3.71
C VAL A 531 -0.58 -50.90 4.11
N SER A 532 -1.47 -51.86 4.36
CA SER A 532 -1.13 -53.26 4.50
C SER A 532 -0.85 -53.87 3.12
N GLN A 533 -0.02 -54.92 3.06
CA GLN A 533 0.29 -55.55 1.77
C GLN A 533 -0.91 -56.26 1.13
N GLN A 534 -1.84 -56.70 1.95
CA GLN A 534 -3.13 -57.28 1.49
C GLN A 534 -4.21 -57.10 2.54
N PRO A 535 -5.42 -56.59 2.21
CA PRO A 535 -5.75 -55.97 0.91
C PRO A 535 -5.07 -54.60 0.75
N THR A 536 -4.71 -54.26 -0.50
CA THR A 536 -4.17 -52.94 -0.83
C THR A 536 -5.34 -51.97 -0.99
N GLU A 537 -5.64 -51.19 0.04
CA GLU A 537 -6.81 -50.31 0.08
C GLU A 537 -6.46 -48.94 0.69
N TRP A 538 -7.24 -47.92 0.37
CA TRP A 538 -7.14 -46.58 0.90
C TRP A 538 -8.52 -46.13 1.42
N LYS A 539 -8.73 -46.32 2.72
CA LYS A 539 -10.00 -46.08 3.41
C LYS A 539 -9.82 -45.10 4.57
N ALA A 540 -10.87 -44.80 5.30
CA ALA A 540 -10.87 -43.88 6.43
C ALA A 540 -9.69 -44.11 7.40
N VAL A 541 -9.35 -45.35 7.70
CA VAL A 541 -8.25 -45.69 8.63
C VAL A 541 -6.89 -45.22 8.11
N GLN A 542 -6.61 -45.39 6.82
CA GLN A 542 -5.36 -44.93 6.20
C GLN A 542 -5.33 -43.41 6.11
N ILE A 543 -6.47 -42.82 5.74
CA ILE A 543 -6.64 -41.37 5.66
C ILE A 543 -6.41 -40.72 7.04
N GLU A 544 -6.98 -41.28 8.11
CA GLU A 544 -6.78 -40.79 9.47
C GLU A 544 -5.32 -40.85 9.90
N LYS A 545 -4.66 -41.97 9.70
CA LYS A 545 -3.24 -42.12 10.05
C LYS A 545 -2.37 -41.05 9.37
N ARG A 546 -2.56 -40.84 8.06
CA ARG A 546 -1.81 -39.83 7.33
C ARG A 546 -2.19 -38.41 7.75
N ARG A 547 -3.50 -38.12 7.93
CA ARG A 547 -4.01 -36.85 8.45
C ARG A 547 -3.31 -36.51 9.77
N ASP A 548 -3.31 -37.44 10.72
CA ASP A 548 -2.76 -37.24 12.06
C ASP A 548 -1.24 -36.97 11.99
N GLN A 549 -0.53 -37.65 11.09
CA GLN A 549 0.90 -37.40 10.86
C GLN A 549 1.15 -35.97 10.33
N ILE A 550 0.40 -35.52 9.31
CA ILE A 550 0.55 -34.18 8.73
C ILE A 550 0.09 -33.11 9.74
N VAL A 551 -1.02 -33.34 10.45
CA VAL A 551 -1.52 -32.41 11.48
C VAL A 551 -0.49 -32.25 12.61
N ASN A 552 0.12 -33.33 13.10
CA ASN A 552 1.16 -33.26 14.12
C ASN A 552 2.39 -32.48 13.62
N PHE A 553 2.78 -32.66 12.36
CA PHE A 553 3.81 -31.84 11.74
C PHE A 553 3.40 -30.36 11.77
N CYS A 554 2.19 -30.01 11.33
CA CYS A 554 1.70 -28.62 11.28
C CYS A 554 1.64 -27.97 12.67
N LEU A 555 1.18 -28.71 13.69
CA LEU A 555 1.17 -28.25 15.08
C LEU A 555 2.57 -27.94 15.59
N GLY A 556 3.60 -28.69 15.16
CA GLY A 556 5.01 -28.42 15.46
C GLY A 556 5.55 -27.22 14.69
N ARG A 557 5.30 -27.18 13.37
CA ARG A 557 5.84 -26.15 12.46
C ARG A 557 5.33 -24.76 12.80
N TRP A 558 4.05 -24.62 13.07
CA TRP A 558 3.41 -23.34 13.41
C TRP A 558 3.09 -23.19 14.90
N LYS A 559 3.88 -23.84 15.76
CA LYS A 559 3.82 -23.64 17.22
C LYS A 559 4.29 -22.21 17.57
N ILE A 560 3.51 -21.53 18.38
CA ILE A 560 3.83 -20.21 18.90
C ILE A 560 4.31 -20.31 20.35
#